data_40b7741b2626e7c09a7c169ec567dbc2
#
_entry.id   40b7741b2626e7c09a7c169ec567dbc2
#
_cell.length_a   1.000
_cell.length_b   1.000
_cell.length_c   1.000
_cell.angle_alpha   90.00
_cell.angle_beta   90.00
_cell.angle_gamma   90.00
#
_symmetry.space_group_name_H-M   'P 1'
#
loop_
_entity.id
_entity.type
_entity.pdbx_description
1 polymer ?
#
loop_
_entity_poly.entity_id
_entity_poly.type
_entity_poly.pdbx_seq_one_letter_code
_entity_poly.pdbx_strand_id
1 'polypeptide(L)'
;TMFEMLGNFSFGNYFKKEACAWAVDLLTNQFGLEPERLYYTVYSTDDEAEQIWLELGVPAERIYRFGDEDNWWGPAGNEGVCGPSSEINSYRGSLDDVPHVDDPIRNGQWGPNYHKDFIELYNLVFTQFYRDAEGNDTVLPAKNIDTGMGFERMLAVLQDVDNVYDTDAFSDIIAHVEKLSGKKWNADAEIDQAI
;
A
#
# COMPACT_ATOMS: atom_id res chain seq x y z
N THR A 1 -11.09 -17.26 -2.37
CA THR A 1 -10.12 -16.19 -2.05
C THR A 1 -10.58 -15.44 -0.82
N MET A 2 -9.65 -15.21 0.07
CA MET A 2 -9.82 -14.45 1.30
C MET A 2 -8.60 -13.55 1.48
N PHE A 3 -8.78 -12.38 2.05
CA PHE A 3 -7.69 -11.57 2.56
C PHE A 3 -8.14 -10.85 3.84
N GLU A 4 -7.19 -10.44 4.66
CA GLU A 4 -7.44 -9.66 5.85
C GLU A 4 -6.90 -8.23 5.67
N MET A 5 -7.66 -7.25 6.16
CA MET A 5 -7.29 -5.84 6.10
C MET A 5 -7.08 -5.32 7.52
N LEU A 6 -5.84 -5.01 7.85
CA LEU A 6 -5.51 -4.33 9.10
C LEU A 6 -5.67 -2.83 8.92
N GLY A 7 -6.01 -2.11 9.99
CA GLY A 7 -6.17 -0.68 9.86
C GLY A 7 -6.37 0.04 11.19
N ASN A 8 -6.33 1.37 11.11
CA ASN A 8 -6.74 2.27 12.17
C ASN A 8 -7.67 3.34 11.60
N PHE A 9 -8.58 3.82 12.42
CA PHE A 9 -9.68 4.67 11.99
C PHE A 9 -9.83 5.85 12.93
N SER A 10 -10.10 7.05 12.35
CA SER A 10 -10.37 8.26 13.10
C SER A 10 -11.64 8.92 12.60
N PHE A 11 -12.51 9.25 13.52
CA PHE A 11 -13.76 9.97 13.29
C PHE A 11 -13.67 11.35 13.93
N GLY A 12 -12.97 12.28 13.24
CA GLY A 12 -12.79 13.65 13.70
C GLY A 12 -11.82 13.82 14.89
N ASN A 13 -10.91 12.87 15.12
CA ASN A 13 -9.92 12.94 16.20
C ASN A 13 -8.52 13.23 15.63
N TYR A 14 -7.69 12.21 15.36
CA TYR A 14 -6.40 12.39 14.69
C TYR A 14 -6.56 12.45 13.17
N PHE A 15 -5.54 12.99 12.47
CA PHE A 15 -5.57 13.11 11.03
C PHE A 15 -4.20 12.71 10.41
N LYS A 16 -3.82 13.29 9.27
CA LYS A 16 -2.65 12.92 8.46
C LYS A 16 -1.36 12.80 9.28
N LYS A 17 -1.05 13.80 10.10
CA LYS A 17 0.24 13.87 10.81
C LYS A 17 0.45 12.69 11.74
N GLU A 18 -0.55 12.39 12.56
CA GLU A 18 -0.48 11.25 13.48
C GLU A 18 -0.53 9.92 12.74
N ALA A 19 -1.42 9.79 11.74
CA ALA A 19 -1.55 8.56 10.96
C ALA A 19 -0.25 8.21 10.24
N CYS A 20 0.38 9.17 9.57
CA CYS A 20 1.66 8.98 8.88
C CYS A 20 2.79 8.64 9.86
N ALA A 21 2.86 9.35 11.00
CA ALA A 21 3.89 9.08 12.00
C ALA A 21 3.78 7.67 12.58
N TRP A 22 2.56 7.22 12.89
CA TRP A 22 2.33 5.86 13.40
C TRP A 22 2.58 4.80 12.33
N ALA A 23 2.28 5.06 11.07
CA ALA A 23 2.57 4.14 9.98
C ALA A 23 4.09 3.92 9.81
N VAL A 24 4.89 4.99 9.84
CA VAL A 24 6.36 4.87 9.80
C VAL A 24 6.87 4.11 11.02
N ASP A 25 6.43 4.47 12.23
CA ASP A 25 6.86 3.78 13.46
C ASP A 25 6.52 2.29 13.43
N LEU A 26 5.30 1.96 13.01
CA LEU A 26 4.85 0.56 12.89
C LEU A 26 5.73 -0.23 11.92
N LEU A 27 5.94 0.30 10.71
CA LEU A 27 6.68 -0.43 9.67
C LEU A 27 8.18 -0.54 10.00
N THR A 28 8.79 0.54 10.47
CA THR A 28 10.25 0.55 10.66
C THR A 28 10.69 0.08 12.04
N ASN A 29 10.03 0.53 13.11
CA ASN A 29 10.47 0.23 14.47
C ASN A 29 9.82 -1.03 15.05
N GLN A 30 8.56 -1.32 14.71
CA GLN A 30 7.85 -2.48 15.27
C GLN A 30 8.02 -3.71 14.37
N PHE A 31 7.87 -3.56 13.05
CA PHE A 31 8.04 -4.66 12.11
C PHE A 31 9.48 -4.80 11.59
N GLY A 32 10.32 -3.79 11.78
CA GLY A 32 11.74 -3.84 11.42
C GLY A 32 12.02 -3.78 9.92
N LEU A 33 11.11 -3.22 9.13
CA LEU A 33 11.35 -3.05 7.71
C LEU A 33 12.44 -2.00 7.48
N GLU A 34 13.31 -2.27 6.51
CA GLU A 34 14.38 -1.36 6.11
C GLU A 34 13.78 -0.08 5.49
N PRO A 35 14.02 1.13 6.06
CA PRO A 35 13.49 2.36 5.51
C PRO A 35 13.88 2.60 4.04
N GLU A 36 15.04 2.06 3.63
CA GLU A 36 15.56 2.15 2.28
C GLU A 36 14.68 1.46 1.24
N ARG A 37 13.87 0.50 1.67
CA ARG A 37 12.93 -0.25 0.82
C ARG A 37 11.55 0.38 0.76
N LEU A 38 11.26 1.38 1.62
CA LEU A 38 9.94 1.99 1.69
C LEU A 38 9.83 3.20 0.76
N TYR A 39 8.80 3.20 -0.05
CA TYR A 39 8.44 4.24 -1.01
C TYR A 39 7.01 4.68 -0.77
N TYR A 40 6.76 5.97 -0.95
CA TYR A 40 5.52 6.60 -0.57
C TYR A 40 4.85 7.23 -1.78
N THR A 41 3.53 7.15 -1.83
CA THR A 41 2.76 7.85 -2.84
C THR A 41 1.86 8.88 -2.18
N VAL A 42 1.59 9.97 -2.88
CA VAL A 42 0.64 11.00 -2.43
C VAL A 42 -0.22 11.45 -3.61
N TYR A 43 -1.42 11.89 -3.33
CA TYR A 43 -2.26 12.50 -4.35
C TYR A 43 -1.59 13.76 -4.93
N SER A 44 -1.71 13.95 -6.24
CA SER A 44 -0.96 14.92 -7.02
C SER A 44 -1.01 16.37 -6.50
N THR A 45 -2.08 16.74 -5.79
CA THR A 45 -2.27 18.07 -5.20
C THR A 45 -2.22 18.08 -3.67
N ASP A 46 -1.86 16.96 -3.03
CA ASP A 46 -1.78 16.86 -1.57
C ASP A 46 -0.39 17.23 -1.04
N ASP A 47 -0.05 18.52 -1.14
CA ASP A 47 1.22 19.05 -0.64
C ASP A 47 1.38 18.87 0.87
N GLU A 48 0.26 18.83 1.63
CA GLU A 48 0.28 18.59 3.08
C GLU A 48 0.80 17.18 3.39
N ALA A 49 0.34 16.16 2.68
CA ALA A 49 0.81 14.79 2.89
C ALA A 49 2.28 14.63 2.53
N GLU A 50 2.74 15.18 1.40
CA GLU A 50 4.16 15.17 1.04
C GLU A 50 5.03 15.85 2.08
N GLN A 51 4.63 17.03 2.55
CA GLN A 51 5.37 17.77 3.58
C GLN A 51 5.47 16.96 4.89
N ILE A 52 4.41 16.24 5.27
CA ILE A 52 4.43 15.37 6.46
C ILE A 52 5.47 14.25 6.29
N TRP A 53 5.51 13.59 5.13
CA TRP A 53 6.51 12.54 4.88
C TRP A 53 7.94 13.09 4.93
N LEU A 54 8.19 14.27 4.35
CA LEU A 54 9.48 14.94 4.43
C LEU A 54 9.88 15.26 5.88
N GLU A 55 8.95 15.77 6.70
CA GLU A 55 9.16 16.04 8.13
C GLU A 55 9.44 14.76 8.94
N LEU A 56 8.91 13.63 8.52
CA LEU A 56 9.19 12.31 9.12
C LEU A 56 10.52 11.70 8.63
N GLY A 57 11.25 12.40 7.76
CA GLY A 57 12.58 11.99 7.30
C GLY A 57 12.57 11.11 6.04
N VAL A 58 11.42 10.98 5.36
CA VAL A 58 11.37 10.30 4.07
C VAL A 58 12.08 11.13 3.02
N PRO A 59 13.08 10.57 2.29
CA PRO A 59 13.75 11.28 1.21
C PRO A 59 12.78 11.63 0.07
N ALA A 60 12.90 12.83 -0.49
CA ALA A 60 12.01 13.32 -1.54
C ALA A 60 11.98 12.39 -2.77
N GLU A 61 13.09 11.76 -3.10
CA GLU A 61 13.20 10.82 -4.22
C GLU A 61 12.45 9.49 -4.00
N ARG A 62 11.88 9.27 -2.82
CA ARG A 62 11.03 8.13 -2.49
C ARG A 62 9.55 8.50 -2.35
N ILE A 63 9.19 9.73 -2.65
CA ILE A 63 7.80 10.20 -2.64
C ILE A 63 7.36 10.42 -4.08
N TYR A 64 6.28 9.75 -4.49
CA TYR A 64 5.71 9.81 -5.83
C TYR A 64 4.32 10.44 -5.79
N ARG A 65 4.00 11.24 -6.80
CA ARG A 65 2.70 11.90 -6.93
C ARG A 65 1.88 11.23 -8.02
N PHE A 66 0.68 10.76 -7.67
CA PHE A 66 -0.24 10.13 -8.60
C PHE A 66 -1.62 10.81 -8.59
N GLY A 67 -2.43 10.47 -9.58
CA GLY A 67 -3.76 11.01 -9.78
C GLY A 67 -4.86 10.21 -9.10
N ASP A 68 -6.08 10.40 -9.64
CA ASP A 68 -7.30 9.82 -9.08
C ASP A 68 -7.32 8.28 -9.11
N GLU A 69 -6.63 7.67 -10.09
CA GLU A 69 -6.61 6.21 -10.26
C GLU A 69 -5.85 5.51 -9.13
N ASP A 70 -4.84 6.19 -8.54
CA ASP A 70 -3.93 5.59 -7.58
C ASP A 70 -4.10 6.16 -6.17
N ASN A 71 -4.18 7.50 -6.05
CA ASN A 71 -4.18 8.17 -4.74
C ASN A 71 -5.46 8.96 -4.42
N TRP A 72 -6.59 8.53 -4.97
CA TRP A 72 -7.92 8.97 -4.53
C TRP A 72 -8.78 7.76 -4.19
N TRP A 73 -9.37 7.73 -3.01
CA TRP A 73 -10.24 6.65 -2.58
C TRP A 73 -11.68 7.11 -2.39
N GLY A 74 -12.59 6.31 -2.91
CA GLY A 74 -14.04 6.50 -2.77
C GLY A 74 -14.66 7.48 -3.80
N PRO A 75 -15.98 7.56 -3.75
CA PRO A 75 -16.86 6.76 -2.92
C PRO A 75 -16.89 5.27 -3.34
N ALA A 76 -17.19 4.36 -2.40
CA ALA A 76 -17.31 2.93 -2.69
C ALA A 76 -18.59 2.55 -3.48
N GLY A 77 -19.42 3.52 -3.79
CA GLY A 77 -20.67 3.40 -4.57
C GLY A 77 -20.91 4.64 -5.40
N ASN A 78 -22.17 4.93 -5.73
CA ASN A 78 -22.53 6.10 -6.52
C ASN A 78 -22.36 7.43 -5.76
N GLU A 79 -22.39 7.36 -4.43
CA GLU A 79 -22.22 8.50 -3.51
C GLU A 79 -21.58 8.02 -2.20
N GLY A 80 -20.93 8.91 -1.48
CA GLY A 80 -20.35 8.60 -0.18
C GLY A 80 -19.11 9.42 0.14
N VAL A 81 -18.48 9.03 1.25
CA VAL A 81 -17.26 9.67 1.69
C VAL A 81 -16.07 9.30 0.79
N CYS A 82 -15.17 10.27 0.58
CA CYS A 82 -14.00 10.10 -0.26
C CYS A 82 -12.88 11.07 0.14
N GLY A 83 -11.72 10.90 -0.46
CA GLY A 83 -10.61 11.81 -0.28
C GLY A 83 -9.31 11.31 -0.89
N PRO A 84 -8.27 12.15 -0.88
CA PRO A 84 -6.94 11.75 -1.28
C PRO A 84 -6.41 10.68 -0.35
N SER A 85 -5.51 9.86 -0.88
CA SER A 85 -4.81 8.84 -0.11
C SER A 85 -3.30 8.94 -0.26
N SER A 86 -2.61 8.24 0.61
CA SER A 86 -1.18 8.05 0.55
C SER A 86 -0.87 6.58 0.82
N GLU A 87 -0.07 5.98 -0.03
CA GLU A 87 0.31 4.58 0.12
C GLU A 87 1.76 4.44 0.54
N ILE A 88 2.04 3.36 1.25
CA ILE A 88 3.39 2.93 1.56
C ILE A 88 3.64 1.61 0.85
N ASN A 89 4.63 1.61 -0.01
CA ASN A 89 5.02 0.49 -0.86
C ASN A 89 6.39 -0.03 -0.44
N SER A 90 6.61 -1.34 -0.49
CA SER A 90 7.91 -1.96 -0.27
C SER A 90 8.54 -2.38 -1.59
N TYR A 91 9.79 -1.98 -1.81
CA TYR A 91 10.62 -2.47 -2.90
C TYR A 91 11.29 -3.79 -2.52
N ARG A 92 11.06 -4.82 -3.32
CA ARG A 92 11.52 -6.19 -3.06
C ARG A 92 12.73 -6.63 -3.90
N GLY A 93 13.15 -5.78 -4.83
CA GLY A 93 14.34 -6.01 -5.63
C GLY A 93 15.65 -5.78 -4.88
N SER A 94 16.76 -5.92 -5.57
CA SER A 94 18.08 -5.58 -5.03
C SER A 94 18.22 -4.06 -4.85
N LEU A 95 18.70 -3.62 -3.69
CA LEU A 95 18.98 -2.20 -3.46
C LEU A 95 20.11 -1.69 -4.37
N ASP A 96 20.98 -2.56 -4.85
CA ASP A 96 22.03 -2.23 -5.81
C ASP A 96 21.46 -1.89 -7.21
N ASP A 97 20.23 -2.34 -7.50
CA ASP A 97 19.54 -2.09 -8.77
C ASP A 97 18.69 -0.83 -8.75
N VAL A 98 18.62 -0.12 -7.60
CA VAL A 98 17.85 1.13 -7.48
C VAL A 98 18.50 2.20 -8.36
N PRO A 99 17.78 2.75 -9.36
CA PRO A 99 18.34 3.76 -10.23
C PRO A 99 18.73 5.03 -9.47
N HIS A 100 19.79 5.69 -9.93
CA HIS A 100 20.16 7.00 -9.39
C HIS A 100 18.98 7.99 -9.52
N VAL A 101 18.88 8.96 -8.61
CA VAL A 101 17.75 9.92 -8.58
C VAL A 101 17.59 10.69 -9.90
N ASP A 102 18.68 10.96 -10.60
CA ASP A 102 18.70 11.66 -11.88
C ASP A 102 18.50 10.72 -13.10
N ASP A 103 18.35 9.40 -12.90
CA ASP A 103 18.17 8.47 -14.00
C ASP A 103 16.79 8.68 -14.64
N PRO A 104 16.74 8.91 -15.98
CA PRO A 104 15.47 9.11 -16.68
C PRO A 104 14.46 7.98 -16.52
N ILE A 105 14.89 6.74 -16.20
CA ILE A 105 14.00 5.60 -15.97
C ILE A 105 13.02 5.85 -14.81
N ARG A 106 13.38 6.71 -13.86
CA ARG A 106 12.48 7.10 -12.77
C ARG A 106 11.23 7.86 -13.23
N ASN A 107 11.23 8.35 -14.46
CA ASN A 107 10.07 9.01 -15.05
C ASN A 107 9.10 8.00 -15.66
N GLY A 108 8.18 7.46 -14.84
CA GLY A 108 7.09 6.59 -15.28
C GLY A 108 7.48 5.15 -15.63
N GLN A 109 8.69 4.70 -15.25
CA GLN A 109 9.14 3.33 -15.44
C GLN A 109 9.70 2.69 -14.16
N TRP A 110 10.05 3.51 -13.17
CA TRP A 110 10.54 3.08 -11.87
C TRP A 110 9.70 3.68 -10.74
N GLY A 111 9.49 2.89 -9.69
CA GLY A 111 8.75 3.28 -8.50
C GLY A 111 7.45 2.51 -8.33
N PRO A 112 6.68 2.82 -7.28
CA PRO A 112 5.35 2.26 -7.09
C PRO A 112 4.50 2.43 -8.36
N ASN A 113 3.64 1.45 -8.63
CA ASN A 113 2.74 1.37 -9.79
C ASN A 113 3.43 1.25 -11.18
N TYR A 114 4.75 1.39 -11.26
CA TYR A 114 5.51 1.25 -12.52
C TYR A 114 6.36 -0.01 -12.57
N HIS A 115 6.95 -0.41 -11.46
CA HIS A 115 7.88 -1.53 -11.43
C HIS A 115 7.32 -2.69 -10.61
N LYS A 116 7.41 -3.91 -11.16
CA LYS A 116 6.82 -5.14 -10.60
C LYS A 116 7.33 -5.54 -9.22
N ASP A 117 8.51 -5.07 -8.84
CA ASP A 117 9.12 -5.40 -7.55
C ASP A 117 8.63 -4.49 -6.41
N PHE A 118 7.69 -3.59 -6.67
CA PHE A 118 6.99 -2.87 -5.63
C PHE A 118 5.71 -3.60 -5.23
N ILE A 119 5.48 -3.68 -3.93
CA ILE A 119 4.23 -4.17 -3.36
C ILE A 119 3.65 -3.11 -2.42
N GLU A 120 2.41 -2.70 -2.67
CA GLU A 120 1.66 -1.85 -1.76
C GLU A 120 1.40 -2.62 -0.47
N LEU A 121 1.82 -2.03 0.65
CA LEU A 121 1.60 -2.58 1.99
C LEU A 121 0.44 -1.90 2.71
N TYR A 122 0.39 -0.57 2.67
CA TYR A 122 -0.47 0.21 3.54
C TYR A 122 -1.01 1.43 2.79
N ASN A 123 -2.34 1.56 2.75
CA ASN A 123 -3.03 2.72 2.20
C ASN A 123 -3.63 3.56 3.34
N LEU A 124 -3.30 4.84 3.39
CA LEU A 124 -3.81 5.82 4.35
C LEU A 124 -4.77 6.75 3.62
N VAL A 125 -6.07 6.58 3.84
CA VAL A 125 -7.11 7.41 3.21
C VAL A 125 -7.45 8.59 4.11
N PHE A 126 -7.34 9.79 3.56
CA PHE A 126 -7.64 11.06 4.21
C PHE A 126 -9.05 11.52 3.86
N THR A 127 -10.04 10.86 4.47
CA THR A 127 -11.46 11.08 4.17
C THR A 127 -11.90 12.46 4.65
N GLN A 128 -12.09 13.38 3.71
CA GLN A 128 -12.41 14.77 4.02
C GLN A 128 -13.51 15.36 3.12
N PHE A 129 -14.03 14.56 2.17
CA PHE A 129 -15.11 14.97 1.26
C PHE A 129 -16.25 13.95 1.28
N TYR A 130 -17.43 14.44 0.88
CA TYR A 130 -18.57 13.64 0.49
C TYR A 130 -18.87 13.93 -0.97
N ARG A 131 -18.90 12.92 -1.80
CA ARG A 131 -19.29 12.99 -3.20
C ARG A 131 -20.74 12.58 -3.34
N ASP A 132 -21.58 13.45 -3.94
CA ASP A 132 -22.95 13.14 -4.25
C ASP A 132 -23.11 12.30 -5.52
N ALA A 133 -24.37 11.87 -5.82
CA ALA A 133 -24.65 11.05 -7.00
C ALA A 133 -24.40 11.79 -8.34
N GLU A 134 -24.35 13.12 -8.32
CA GLU A 134 -24.03 13.99 -9.45
C GLU A 134 -22.52 14.18 -9.63
N GLY A 135 -21.68 13.66 -8.69
CA GLY A 135 -20.24 13.74 -8.72
C GLY A 135 -19.65 15.02 -8.11
N ASN A 136 -20.44 15.78 -7.35
CA ASN A 136 -19.96 16.99 -6.68
C ASN A 136 -19.41 16.66 -5.29
N ASP A 137 -18.22 17.18 -4.99
CA ASP A 137 -17.57 17.00 -3.70
C ASP A 137 -17.91 18.13 -2.74
N THR A 138 -18.35 17.78 -1.53
CA THR A 138 -18.55 18.71 -0.41
C THR A 138 -17.62 18.35 0.74
N VAL A 139 -17.04 19.37 1.39
CA VAL A 139 -16.13 19.17 2.51
C VAL A 139 -16.91 18.63 3.70
N LEU A 140 -16.42 17.56 4.32
CA LEU A 140 -16.99 17.00 5.54
C LEU A 140 -16.80 17.95 6.73
N PRO A 141 -17.74 17.94 7.69
CA PRO A 141 -17.63 18.77 8.90
C PRO A 141 -16.45 18.39 9.80
N ALA A 142 -15.95 17.17 9.66
CA ALA A 142 -14.76 16.68 10.34
C ALA A 142 -13.90 15.87 9.36
N LYS A 143 -12.58 15.98 9.52
CA LYS A 143 -11.62 15.16 8.78
C LYS A 143 -11.48 13.80 9.46
N ASN A 144 -11.42 12.75 8.69
CA ASN A 144 -11.37 11.36 9.16
C ASN A 144 -10.20 10.61 8.56
N ILE A 145 -9.78 9.55 9.23
CA ILE A 145 -8.78 8.60 8.72
C ILE A 145 -9.46 7.25 8.56
N ASP A 146 -9.22 6.65 7.40
CA ASP A 146 -9.55 5.26 7.09
C ASP A 146 -8.29 4.64 6.51
N THR A 147 -7.76 3.60 7.14
CA THR A 147 -6.54 2.96 6.62
C THR A 147 -6.75 1.49 6.36
N GLY A 148 -5.98 0.98 5.39
CA GLY A 148 -5.98 -0.43 5.05
C GLY A 148 -4.57 -0.94 4.80
N MET A 149 -4.16 -1.97 5.55
CA MET A 149 -2.91 -2.69 5.35
C MET A 149 -3.21 -4.15 5.05
N GLY A 150 -2.77 -4.64 3.88
CA GLY A 150 -2.95 -6.02 3.49
C GLY A 150 -2.14 -6.95 4.41
N PHE A 151 -2.84 -7.75 5.23
CA PHE A 151 -2.19 -8.65 6.18
C PHE A 151 -1.29 -9.65 5.47
N GLU A 152 -1.79 -10.31 4.43
CA GLU A 152 -1.04 -11.33 3.69
C GLU A 152 0.12 -10.73 2.89
N ARG A 153 -0.04 -9.50 2.37
CA ARG A 153 1.07 -8.77 1.74
C ARG A 153 2.17 -8.46 2.74
N MET A 154 1.79 -8.02 3.94
CA MET A 154 2.74 -7.76 5.03
C MET A 154 3.44 -9.05 5.46
N LEU A 155 2.72 -10.17 5.60
CA LEU A 155 3.32 -11.47 5.90
C LEU A 155 4.35 -11.88 4.85
N ALA A 156 4.02 -11.72 3.56
CA ALA A 156 4.94 -12.08 2.48
C ALA A 156 6.25 -11.28 2.56
N VAL A 157 6.17 -10.00 2.92
CA VAL A 157 7.36 -9.16 3.11
C VAL A 157 8.14 -9.57 4.36
N LEU A 158 7.46 -9.80 5.49
CA LEU A 158 8.12 -10.17 6.76
C LEU A 158 8.74 -11.57 6.73
N GLN A 159 8.17 -12.50 5.95
CA GLN A 159 8.67 -13.86 5.79
C GLN A 159 9.63 -14.00 4.61
N ASP A 160 9.87 -12.91 3.87
CA ASP A 160 10.74 -12.86 2.69
C ASP A 160 10.39 -13.93 1.64
N VAL A 161 9.09 -14.05 1.31
CA VAL A 161 8.58 -14.96 0.29
C VAL A 161 7.97 -14.18 -0.88
N ASP A 162 8.08 -14.72 -2.10
CA ASP A 162 7.68 -14.00 -3.31
C ASP A 162 6.17 -13.89 -3.50
N ASN A 163 5.42 -14.81 -2.91
CA ASN A 163 3.98 -14.93 -3.11
C ASN A 163 3.27 -15.01 -1.75
N VAL A 164 2.11 -14.38 -1.62
CA VAL A 164 1.29 -14.47 -0.41
C VAL A 164 0.87 -15.92 -0.07
N TYR A 165 0.74 -16.78 -1.07
CA TYR A 165 0.42 -18.19 -0.89
C TYR A 165 1.59 -19.04 -0.33
N ASP A 166 2.81 -18.52 -0.37
CA ASP A 166 3.99 -19.15 0.22
C ASP A 166 4.15 -18.82 1.72
N THR A 167 3.30 -17.93 2.24
CA THR A 167 3.29 -17.59 3.66
C THR A 167 2.70 -18.71 4.53
N ASP A 168 3.02 -18.68 5.82
CA ASP A 168 2.47 -19.62 6.79
C ASP A 168 0.94 -19.52 6.96
N ALA A 169 0.33 -18.40 6.55
CA ALA A 169 -1.12 -18.26 6.50
C ALA A 169 -1.80 -19.22 5.50
N PHE A 170 -1.12 -19.61 4.45
CA PHE A 170 -1.67 -20.47 3.38
C PHE A 170 -0.96 -21.80 3.21
N SER A 171 0.26 -21.96 3.69
CA SER A 171 1.10 -23.13 3.46
C SER A 171 0.44 -24.45 3.84
N ASP A 172 -0.29 -24.51 4.97
CA ASP A 172 -0.99 -25.71 5.40
C ASP A 172 -2.18 -26.04 4.48
N ILE A 173 -2.88 -25.02 3.97
CA ILE A 173 -3.99 -25.19 3.03
C ILE A 173 -3.43 -25.72 1.70
N ILE A 174 -2.37 -25.11 1.20
CA ILE A 174 -1.69 -25.54 -0.03
C ILE A 174 -1.20 -26.99 0.11
N ALA A 175 -0.54 -27.34 1.20
CA ALA A 175 -0.09 -28.71 1.45
C ALA A 175 -1.24 -29.73 1.47
N HIS A 176 -2.41 -29.33 1.99
CA HIS A 176 -3.60 -30.18 1.99
C HIS A 176 -4.15 -30.37 0.56
N VAL A 177 -4.22 -29.30 -0.23
CA VAL A 177 -4.65 -29.36 -1.64
C VAL A 177 -3.69 -30.20 -2.47
N GLU A 178 -2.36 -30.06 -2.30
CA GLU A 178 -1.35 -30.91 -2.92
C GLU A 178 -1.61 -32.40 -2.65
N LYS A 179 -1.90 -32.75 -1.40
CA LYS A 179 -2.18 -34.12 -0.99
C LYS A 179 -3.45 -34.67 -1.65
N LEU A 180 -4.49 -33.85 -1.79
CA LEU A 180 -5.76 -34.27 -2.40
C LEU A 180 -5.66 -34.36 -3.93
N SER A 181 -4.99 -33.41 -4.57
CA SER A 181 -4.90 -33.33 -6.03
C SER A 181 -3.78 -34.18 -6.63
N GLY A 182 -2.75 -34.51 -5.83
CA GLY A 182 -1.52 -35.12 -6.31
C GLY A 182 -0.65 -34.18 -7.15
N LYS A 183 -0.96 -32.88 -7.16
CA LYS A 183 -0.20 -31.83 -7.83
C LYS A 183 0.67 -31.08 -6.83
N LYS A 184 1.68 -30.39 -7.33
CA LYS A 184 2.59 -29.61 -6.50
C LYS A 184 2.48 -28.12 -6.81
N TRP A 185 2.44 -27.31 -5.79
CA TRP A 185 2.53 -25.86 -5.86
C TRP A 185 3.88 -25.43 -6.48
N ASN A 186 3.91 -24.37 -7.24
CA ASN A 186 5.09 -23.85 -7.94
C ASN A 186 5.72 -24.85 -8.96
N ALA A 187 4.99 -25.87 -9.39
CA ALA A 187 5.47 -26.82 -10.39
C ALA A 187 5.05 -26.47 -11.81
N ASP A 188 3.93 -25.80 -12.00
CA ASP A 188 3.36 -25.46 -13.30
C ASP A 188 2.35 -24.30 -13.14
N ALA A 189 2.56 -23.20 -13.87
CA ALA A 189 1.76 -21.99 -13.75
C ALA A 189 0.25 -22.20 -14.04
N GLU A 190 -0.15 -23.16 -14.89
CA GLU A 190 -1.56 -23.47 -15.11
C GLU A 190 -2.18 -24.20 -13.91
N ILE A 191 -1.36 -25.05 -13.25
CA ILE A 191 -1.77 -25.79 -12.05
C ILE A 191 -1.88 -24.83 -10.87
N ASP A 192 -0.94 -23.92 -10.73
CA ASP A 192 -0.88 -22.96 -9.62
C ASP A 192 -2.09 -22.00 -9.63
N GLN A 193 -2.63 -21.70 -10.81
CA GLN A 193 -3.89 -20.93 -10.91
C GLN A 193 -5.13 -21.70 -10.46
N ALA A 194 -5.05 -23.02 -10.36
CA ALA A 194 -6.17 -23.90 -10.01
C ALA A 194 -6.11 -24.41 -8.55
N ILE A 195 -4.95 -24.28 -7.90
CA ILE A 195 -4.76 -24.57 -6.48
C ILE A 195 -5.15 -23.38 -5.61
#